data_917cf770d150ac778f0a298764bc6540
#
_entry.id   917cf770d150ac778f0a298764bc6540
#
_cell.length_a   1.000
_cell.length_b   1.000
_cell.length_c   1.000
_cell.angle_alpha   90.00
_cell.angle_beta   90.00
_cell.angle_gamma   90.00
#
_symmetry.space_group_name_H-M   'P 1'
#
loop_
_entity.id
_entity.type
_entity.pdbx_description
1 polymer ?
#
loop_
_entity_poly.entity_id
_entity_poly.type
_entity_poly.pdbx_seq_one_letter_code
_entity_poly.pdbx_strand_id
1 'polypeptide(L)'
;MALLDVLLPPTCAACGAAGWPLCAACTDRVGVMSPPWCEGCGRPWEESLGSCADCPPPSIDRARAPFLYEGPLAKAVRGMKFSGWHALGRHLAGAMAQVAADLLPADVITWVPLSRRRRARRGFDQAQVIAEEVASLLDLPVRPLLRRTRDTRAQARMGGAERRLALRDAFVATSDPPGRVILVDDVLTTGATAAACGEVLTRAGAERVSVLTAARSLGGPVPVRCQGPSVRVGTPGTARVP
;
A
#
# COMPACT_ATOMS: atom_id res chain seq x y z
N MET A 1 -28.74 -2.45 -8.82
CA MET A 1 -28.19 -3.67 -9.46
C MET A 1 -28.50 -3.55 -10.94
N ALA A 2 -27.47 -3.45 -11.77
CA ALA A 2 -27.65 -3.37 -13.22
C ALA A 2 -27.99 -4.76 -13.77
N LEU A 3 -28.78 -4.83 -14.85
CA LEU A 3 -29.18 -6.09 -15.50
C LEU A 3 -27.97 -6.97 -15.90
N LEU A 4 -26.82 -6.34 -16.15
CA LEU A 4 -25.53 -6.99 -16.40
C LEU A 4 -24.96 -7.74 -15.18
N ASP A 5 -25.25 -7.30 -13.95
CA ASP A 5 -24.79 -7.95 -12.72
C ASP A 5 -25.47 -9.30 -12.49
N VAL A 6 -26.66 -9.50 -13.11
CA VAL A 6 -27.43 -10.75 -13.05
C VAL A 6 -26.88 -11.77 -14.06
N LEU A 7 -26.41 -11.31 -15.22
CA LEU A 7 -25.89 -12.16 -16.29
C LEU A 7 -24.40 -12.50 -16.11
N LEU A 8 -23.65 -11.61 -15.46
CA LEU A 8 -22.22 -11.77 -15.15
C LEU A 8 -22.00 -11.32 -13.70
N PRO A 9 -22.33 -12.18 -12.72
CA PRO A 9 -22.13 -11.83 -11.32
C PRO A 9 -20.66 -11.52 -11.05
N PRO A 10 -20.37 -10.45 -10.27
CA PRO A 10 -19.01 -10.08 -9.95
C PRO A 10 -18.31 -11.24 -9.23
N THR A 11 -17.19 -11.67 -9.78
CA THR A 11 -16.43 -12.82 -9.28
C THR A 11 -15.27 -12.39 -8.41
N CYS A 12 -14.92 -13.23 -7.45
CA CYS A 12 -13.79 -13.04 -6.53
C CYS A 12 -12.48 -12.93 -7.31
N ALA A 13 -11.75 -11.84 -7.09
CA ALA A 13 -10.46 -11.58 -7.75
C ALA A 13 -9.35 -12.58 -7.40
N ALA A 14 -9.55 -13.40 -6.36
CA ALA A 14 -8.57 -14.39 -5.93
C ALA A 14 -8.87 -15.81 -6.41
N CYS A 15 -10.13 -16.23 -6.45
CA CYS A 15 -10.50 -17.62 -6.76
C CYS A 15 -11.56 -17.78 -7.87
N GLY A 16 -12.17 -16.69 -8.36
CA GLY A 16 -13.18 -16.73 -9.40
C GLY A 16 -14.60 -17.13 -8.94
N ALA A 17 -14.80 -17.49 -7.67
CA ALA A 17 -16.13 -17.76 -7.12
C ALA A 17 -16.98 -16.48 -7.06
N ALA A 18 -18.31 -16.63 -6.89
CA ALA A 18 -19.20 -15.47 -6.71
C ALA A 18 -18.77 -14.66 -5.47
N GLY A 19 -18.77 -13.32 -5.61
CA GLY A 19 -18.37 -12.37 -4.57
C GLY A 19 -17.27 -11.41 -5.01
N TRP A 20 -17.41 -10.14 -4.66
CA TRP A 20 -16.50 -9.09 -5.08
C TRP A 20 -16.20 -8.11 -3.93
N PRO A 21 -14.96 -7.59 -3.81
CA PRO A 21 -13.75 -7.92 -4.58
C PRO A 21 -13.16 -9.28 -4.20
N LEU A 22 -13.44 -9.78 -3.00
CA LEU A 22 -13.13 -11.11 -2.51
C LEU A 22 -14.42 -11.77 -1.99
N CYS A 23 -14.61 -13.07 -2.25
CA CYS A 23 -15.67 -13.83 -1.61
C CYS A 23 -15.36 -14.04 -0.11
N ALA A 24 -16.38 -14.38 0.69
CA ALA A 24 -16.23 -14.59 2.14
C ALA A 24 -15.06 -15.53 2.47
N ALA A 25 -15.00 -16.71 1.83
CA ALA A 25 -13.94 -17.69 2.06
C ALA A 25 -12.52 -17.17 1.72
N CYS A 26 -12.38 -16.24 0.79
CA CYS A 26 -11.10 -15.59 0.51
C CYS A 26 -10.81 -14.47 1.49
N THR A 27 -11.82 -13.71 1.91
CA THR A 27 -11.69 -12.65 2.92
C THR A 27 -11.23 -13.23 4.26
N ASP A 28 -11.81 -14.34 4.72
CA ASP A 28 -11.45 -15.02 5.97
C ASP A 28 -9.99 -15.54 5.98
N ARG A 29 -9.39 -15.67 4.81
CA ARG A 29 -8.00 -16.12 4.63
C ARG A 29 -7.01 -14.99 4.35
N VAL A 30 -7.43 -13.73 4.42
CA VAL A 30 -6.52 -12.59 4.32
C VAL A 30 -5.79 -12.44 5.65
N GLY A 31 -4.45 -12.50 5.60
CA GLY A 31 -3.63 -12.22 6.78
C GLY A 31 -3.73 -10.74 7.14
N VAL A 32 -4.11 -10.46 8.39
CA VAL A 32 -4.23 -9.11 8.95
C VAL A 32 -2.98 -8.80 9.77
N MET A 33 -2.45 -7.59 9.61
CA MET A 33 -1.38 -7.06 10.44
C MET A 33 -1.98 -6.50 11.73
N SER A 34 -1.49 -6.95 12.89
CA SER A 34 -1.96 -6.50 14.21
C SER A 34 -0.79 -6.30 15.16
N PRO A 35 -0.91 -5.41 16.14
CA PRO A 35 0.09 -5.27 17.22
C PRO A 35 0.29 -6.58 18.00
N PRO A 36 1.46 -6.80 18.61
CA PRO A 36 2.61 -5.88 18.61
C PRO A 36 3.34 -5.86 17.28
N TRP A 37 3.77 -4.69 16.88
CA TRP A 37 4.56 -4.49 15.65
C TRP A 37 5.76 -3.57 15.88
N CYS A 38 6.74 -3.60 14.99
CA CYS A 38 7.85 -2.66 14.99
C CYS A 38 7.34 -1.24 14.72
N GLU A 39 7.66 -0.30 15.59
CA GLU A 39 7.26 1.10 15.47
C GLU A 39 7.71 1.75 14.16
N GLY A 40 8.89 1.42 13.68
CA GLY A 40 9.41 1.98 12.41
C GLY A 40 8.74 1.35 11.19
N CYS A 41 8.73 0.03 11.07
CA CYS A 41 8.36 -0.61 9.82
C CYS A 41 7.00 -1.31 9.81
N GLY A 42 6.28 -1.37 10.94
CA GLY A 42 4.97 -2.02 11.04
C GLY A 42 4.98 -3.53 10.84
N ARG A 43 6.14 -4.19 10.85
CA ARG A 43 6.24 -5.64 10.83
C ARG A 43 5.76 -6.20 12.18
N PRO A 44 5.06 -7.36 12.24
CA PRO A 44 4.81 -8.05 13.49
C PRO A 44 6.13 -8.27 14.25
N TRP A 45 6.21 -7.77 15.47
CA TRP A 45 7.46 -7.72 16.21
C TRP A 45 7.20 -7.70 17.72
N GLU A 46 7.97 -8.47 18.48
CA GLU A 46 7.97 -8.42 19.93
C GLU A 46 9.28 -7.74 20.38
N GLU A 47 9.21 -6.82 21.32
CA GLU A 47 10.39 -6.10 21.85
C GLU A 47 11.47 -7.04 22.40
N SER A 48 11.07 -8.21 22.90
CA SER A 48 11.99 -9.27 23.35
C SER A 48 12.97 -9.78 22.28
N LEU A 49 12.69 -9.51 20.98
CA LEU A 49 13.52 -9.91 19.85
C LEU A 49 14.63 -8.90 19.49
N GLY A 50 14.77 -7.82 20.26
CA GLY A 50 15.78 -6.78 20.04
C GLY A 50 15.46 -5.84 18.87
N SER A 51 16.47 -5.35 18.14
CA SER A 51 16.25 -4.40 17.03
C SER A 51 15.71 -5.08 15.78
N CYS A 52 14.74 -4.44 15.13
CA CYS A 52 14.16 -4.93 13.88
C CYS A 52 15.11 -4.68 12.69
N ALA A 53 15.58 -5.75 12.05
CA ALA A 53 16.52 -5.68 10.91
C ALA A 53 15.85 -5.17 9.60
N ASP A 54 14.52 -5.17 9.51
CA ASP A 54 13.78 -4.80 8.30
C ASP A 54 13.25 -3.36 8.31
N CYS A 55 13.72 -2.54 9.27
CA CYS A 55 13.33 -1.14 9.31
C CYS A 55 13.72 -0.40 8.03
N PRO A 56 12.89 0.52 7.55
CA PRO A 56 13.21 1.34 6.40
C PRO A 56 14.43 2.25 6.71
N PRO A 57 15.11 2.76 5.67
CA PRO A 57 16.20 3.72 5.85
C PRO A 57 15.68 5.03 6.48
N PRO A 58 16.58 5.89 7.00
CA PRO A 58 16.21 7.14 7.68
C PRO A 58 15.32 8.11 6.87
N SER A 59 15.26 7.95 5.55
CA SER A 59 14.35 8.73 4.69
C SER A 59 12.86 8.38 4.86
N ILE A 60 12.55 7.33 5.63
CA ILE A 60 11.20 6.90 5.97
C ILE A 60 11.09 6.85 7.49
N ASP A 61 10.19 7.67 8.04
CA ASP A 61 9.92 7.72 9.48
C ASP A 61 9.21 6.45 9.95
N ARG A 62 8.08 6.14 9.35
CA ARG A 62 7.24 4.98 9.68
C ARG A 62 6.64 4.34 8.45
N ALA A 63 6.33 3.04 8.56
CA ALA A 63 5.56 2.34 7.53
C ALA A 63 4.44 1.53 8.17
N ARG A 64 3.24 1.57 7.57
CA ARG A 64 2.06 0.79 8.00
C ARG A 64 1.40 0.11 6.81
N ALA A 65 0.86 -1.06 7.09
CA ALA A 65 0.04 -1.83 6.16
C ALA A 65 -0.98 -2.64 6.95
N PRO A 66 -2.26 -2.69 6.56
CA PRO A 66 -3.27 -3.48 7.27
C PRO A 66 -3.15 -4.98 7.00
N PHE A 67 -2.56 -5.39 5.88
CA PHE A 67 -2.60 -6.77 5.44
C PHE A 67 -1.23 -7.37 5.09
N LEU A 68 -1.13 -8.69 5.19
CA LEU A 68 -0.03 -9.48 4.65
C LEU A 68 -0.19 -9.67 3.15
N TYR A 69 0.91 -9.50 2.38
CA TYR A 69 0.94 -9.74 0.95
C TYR A 69 1.13 -11.23 0.64
N GLU A 70 0.09 -12.03 0.94
CA GLU A 70 0.09 -13.47 0.72
C GLU A 70 -1.30 -13.99 0.34
N GLY A 71 -1.42 -15.29 0.07
CA GLY A 71 -2.68 -15.98 -0.13
C GLY A 71 -3.64 -15.31 -1.13
N PRO A 72 -4.93 -15.18 -0.76
CA PRO A 72 -5.95 -14.59 -1.62
C PRO A 72 -5.68 -13.12 -1.98
N LEU A 73 -5.19 -12.31 -1.03
CA LEU A 73 -4.91 -10.90 -1.29
C LEU A 73 -3.82 -10.72 -2.33
N ALA A 74 -2.73 -11.48 -2.24
CA ALA A 74 -1.66 -11.40 -3.21
C ALA A 74 -2.11 -11.82 -4.61
N LYS A 75 -3.04 -12.79 -4.72
CA LYS A 75 -3.66 -13.19 -6.00
C LYS A 75 -4.52 -12.06 -6.56
N ALA A 76 -5.39 -11.47 -5.73
CA ALA A 76 -6.24 -10.35 -6.11
C ALA A 76 -5.43 -9.15 -6.60
N VAL A 77 -4.45 -8.70 -5.82
CA VAL A 77 -3.58 -7.56 -6.18
C VAL A 77 -2.79 -7.81 -7.48
N ARG A 78 -2.34 -9.04 -7.74
CA ARG A 78 -1.70 -9.40 -9.01
C ARG A 78 -2.67 -9.46 -10.18
N GLY A 79 -3.84 -10.07 -9.97
CA GLY A 79 -4.86 -10.26 -11.01
C GLY A 79 -5.48 -8.96 -11.50
N MET A 80 -5.69 -8.03 -10.59
CA MET A 80 -6.37 -6.75 -10.88
C MET A 80 -5.50 -5.72 -11.60
N LYS A 81 -4.26 -6.02 -11.92
CA LYS A 81 -3.40 -5.13 -12.72
C LYS A 81 -3.99 -4.78 -14.09
N PHE A 82 -5.07 -5.44 -14.49
CA PHE A 82 -5.67 -5.33 -15.83
C PHE A 82 -7.17 -5.00 -15.88
N SER A 83 -7.91 -5.14 -14.76
CA SER A 83 -9.34 -4.80 -14.70
C SER A 83 -9.85 -4.73 -13.26
N GLY A 84 -10.76 -3.80 -12.96
CA GLY A 84 -11.48 -3.78 -11.67
C GLY A 84 -10.75 -3.21 -10.45
N TRP A 85 -9.58 -2.59 -10.61
CA TRP A 85 -8.77 -2.08 -9.50
C TRP A 85 -9.48 -1.03 -8.63
N HIS A 86 -10.30 -0.17 -9.20
CA HIS A 86 -10.98 0.88 -8.45
C HIS A 86 -11.82 0.35 -7.27
N ALA A 87 -12.54 -0.74 -7.48
CA ALA A 87 -13.38 -1.30 -6.42
C ALA A 87 -12.53 -2.00 -5.33
N LEU A 88 -11.44 -2.70 -5.68
CA LEU A 88 -10.52 -3.23 -4.68
C LEU A 88 -9.81 -2.10 -3.95
N GLY A 89 -9.38 -1.05 -4.65
CA GLY A 89 -8.75 0.14 -4.06
C GLY A 89 -9.59 0.73 -2.94
N ARG A 90 -10.88 0.95 -3.16
CA ARG A 90 -11.82 1.42 -2.12
C ARG A 90 -11.91 0.48 -0.93
N HIS A 91 -12.00 -0.81 -1.17
CA HIS A 91 -12.05 -1.82 -0.10
C HIS A 91 -10.79 -1.80 0.77
N LEU A 92 -9.63 -1.64 0.14
CA LEU A 92 -8.34 -1.58 0.84
C LEU A 92 -8.17 -0.25 1.57
N ALA A 93 -8.66 0.86 1.00
CA ALA A 93 -8.51 2.19 1.56
C ALA A 93 -9.11 2.33 2.96
N GLY A 94 -10.26 1.71 3.24
CA GLY A 94 -10.87 1.73 4.57
C GLY A 94 -9.96 1.13 5.65
N ALA A 95 -9.38 -0.04 5.39
CA ALA A 95 -8.43 -0.66 6.32
C ALA A 95 -7.11 0.11 6.41
N MET A 96 -6.67 0.71 5.30
CA MET A 96 -5.48 1.56 5.29
C MET A 96 -5.68 2.82 6.12
N ALA A 97 -6.84 3.47 6.04
CA ALA A 97 -7.15 4.64 6.84
C ALA A 97 -7.13 4.34 8.35
N GLN A 98 -7.58 3.16 8.77
CA GLN A 98 -7.53 2.74 10.18
C GLN A 98 -6.09 2.66 10.71
N VAL A 99 -5.18 2.02 9.97
CA VAL A 99 -3.78 1.90 10.40
C VAL A 99 -2.98 3.19 10.17
N ALA A 100 -3.51 4.11 9.36
CA ALA A 100 -2.89 5.42 9.14
C ALA A 100 -2.95 6.34 10.36
N ALA A 101 -3.77 6.04 11.36
CA ALA A 101 -3.80 6.79 12.63
C ALA A 101 -2.41 6.92 13.27
N ASP A 102 -1.57 5.88 13.17
CA ASP A 102 -0.19 5.88 13.64
C ASP A 102 0.76 6.81 12.85
N LEU A 103 0.34 7.25 11.67
CA LEU A 103 1.12 8.10 10.77
C LEU A 103 0.71 9.58 10.87
N LEU A 104 -0.33 9.88 11.62
CA LEU A 104 -0.82 11.23 11.86
C LEU A 104 -0.02 11.91 13.00
N PRO A 105 0.04 13.25 13.01
CA PRO A 105 -0.52 14.17 12.04
C PRO A 105 0.28 14.19 10.71
N ALA A 106 -0.40 14.40 9.60
CA ALA A 106 0.17 14.56 8.27
C ALA A 106 -0.43 15.77 7.55
N ASP A 107 0.30 16.36 6.62
CA ASP A 107 -0.10 17.58 5.92
C ASP A 107 -0.56 17.30 4.47
N VAL A 108 -0.13 16.18 3.89
CA VAL A 108 -0.46 15.79 2.53
C VAL A 108 -0.28 14.30 2.29
N ILE A 109 -1.10 13.75 1.40
CA ILE A 109 -0.92 12.41 0.84
C ILE A 109 -0.37 12.54 -0.58
N THR A 110 0.61 11.71 -0.91
CA THR A 110 1.12 11.49 -2.25
C THR A 110 1.23 9.99 -2.54
N TRP A 111 1.59 9.61 -3.75
CA TRP A 111 1.69 8.20 -4.14
C TRP A 111 2.97 7.90 -4.91
N VAL A 112 3.37 6.63 -4.92
CA VAL A 112 4.46 6.13 -5.74
C VAL A 112 4.00 6.08 -7.21
N PRO A 113 4.53 6.94 -8.10
CA PRO A 113 4.03 7.02 -9.47
C PRO A 113 4.47 5.82 -10.33
N LEU A 114 3.56 5.34 -11.17
CA LEU A 114 3.90 4.41 -12.24
C LEU A 114 4.74 5.10 -13.32
N SER A 115 5.56 4.32 -14.02
CA SER A 115 6.20 4.81 -15.24
C SER A 115 5.16 5.10 -16.34
N ARG A 116 5.46 6.05 -17.24
CA ARG A 116 4.58 6.42 -18.35
C ARG A 116 4.12 5.20 -19.17
N ARG A 117 5.04 4.29 -19.47
CA ARG A 117 4.75 3.06 -20.21
C ARG A 117 3.77 2.14 -19.47
N ARG A 118 3.94 1.98 -18.15
CA ARG A 118 3.04 1.15 -17.34
C ARG A 118 1.67 1.80 -17.22
N ARG A 119 1.62 3.12 -17.00
CA ARG A 119 0.37 3.88 -16.95
C ARG A 119 -0.40 3.81 -18.27
N ALA A 120 0.27 3.98 -19.41
CA ALA A 120 -0.35 3.84 -20.73
C ALA A 120 -0.91 2.43 -20.97
N ARG A 121 -0.19 1.38 -20.51
CA ARG A 121 -0.65 -0.02 -20.65
C ARG A 121 -1.81 -0.37 -19.71
N ARG A 122 -1.90 0.23 -18.52
CA ARG A 122 -2.90 -0.07 -17.49
C ARG A 122 -4.11 0.85 -17.55
N GLY A 123 -3.98 2.02 -18.17
CA GLY A 123 -5.01 3.05 -18.22
C GLY A 123 -5.12 3.91 -16.94
N PHE A 124 -4.55 3.46 -15.81
CA PHE A 124 -4.62 4.14 -14.52
C PHE A 124 -3.39 3.85 -13.64
N ASP A 125 -3.22 4.64 -12.59
CA ASP A 125 -2.21 4.45 -11.55
C ASP A 125 -2.87 3.93 -10.27
N GLN A 126 -2.52 2.73 -9.86
CA GLN A 126 -3.14 2.04 -8.73
C GLN A 126 -2.89 2.76 -7.41
N ALA A 127 -1.65 3.20 -7.19
CA ALA A 127 -1.29 3.90 -5.97
C ALA A 127 -1.99 5.26 -5.88
N GLN A 128 -2.23 5.92 -7.03
CA GLN A 128 -3.03 7.14 -7.10
C GLN A 128 -4.47 6.91 -6.65
N VAL A 129 -5.15 5.90 -7.19
CA VAL A 129 -6.53 5.57 -6.83
C VAL A 129 -6.66 5.30 -5.34
N ILE A 130 -5.74 4.51 -4.77
CA ILE A 130 -5.73 4.23 -3.33
C ILE A 130 -5.48 5.51 -2.54
N ALA A 131 -4.53 6.35 -2.96
CA ALA A 131 -4.18 7.58 -2.28
C ALA A 131 -5.36 8.56 -2.22
N GLU A 132 -6.11 8.70 -3.32
CA GLU A 132 -7.31 9.55 -3.40
C GLU A 132 -8.42 9.06 -2.45
N GLU A 133 -8.67 7.75 -2.39
CA GLU A 133 -9.66 7.17 -1.48
C GLU A 133 -9.23 7.30 0.01
N VAL A 134 -7.96 7.04 0.33
CA VAL A 134 -7.44 7.21 1.69
C VAL A 134 -7.47 8.69 2.11
N ALA A 135 -7.10 9.59 1.21
CA ALA A 135 -7.12 11.03 1.45
C ALA A 135 -8.54 11.53 1.80
N SER A 136 -9.53 11.05 1.06
CA SER A 136 -10.95 11.35 1.33
C SER A 136 -11.40 10.84 2.70
N LEU A 137 -10.91 9.67 3.14
CA LEU A 137 -11.27 9.10 4.46
C LEU A 137 -10.58 9.81 5.63
N LEU A 138 -9.39 10.37 5.40
CA LEU A 138 -8.60 11.05 6.42
C LEU A 138 -8.77 12.58 6.41
N ASP A 139 -9.58 13.11 5.49
CA ASP A 139 -9.75 14.56 5.26
C ASP A 139 -8.40 15.29 5.04
N LEU A 140 -7.53 14.67 4.22
CA LEU A 140 -6.22 15.20 3.89
C LEU A 140 -6.13 15.56 2.40
N PRO A 141 -5.36 16.62 2.04
CA PRO A 141 -5.11 16.94 0.64
C PRO A 141 -4.27 15.85 -0.04
N VAL A 142 -4.58 15.52 -1.29
CA VAL A 142 -3.78 14.64 -2.14
C VAL A 142 -3.09 15.43 -3.24
N ARG A 143 -1.76 15.23 -3.41
CA ARG A 143 -0.97 15.98 -4.40
C ARG A 143 0.04 15.07 -5.12
N PRO A 144 0.27 15.26 -6.44
CA PRO A 144 1.26 14.52 -7.22
C PRO A 144 2.68 15.10 -6.97
N LEU A 145 3.30 14.79 -5.83
CA LEU A 145 4.61 15.33 -5.45
C LEU A 145 5.79 14.64 -6.13
N LEU A 146 5.54 13.52 -6.80
CA LEU A 146 6.58 12.69 -7.42
C LEU A 146 6.27 12.39 -8.88
N ARG A 147 7.32 12.29 -9.70
CA ARG A 147 7.25 11.78 -11.06
C ARG A 147 8.33 10.73 -11.29
N ARG A 148 7.97 9.62 -11.93
CA ARG A 148 8.92 8.59 -12.32
C ARG A 148 9.56 8.94 -13.66
N THR A 149 10.88 8.99 -13.71
CA THR A 149 11.68 9.41 -14.89
C THR A 149 12.08 8.22 -15.77
N ARG A 150 12.30 7.05 -15.19
CA ARG A 150 12.82 5.87 -15.89
C ARG A 150 11.93 4.65 -15.67
N ASP A 151 11.78 3.84 -16.73
CA ASP A 151 11.24 2.49 -16.66
C ASP A 151 12.33 1.53 -16.15
N THR A 152 12.51 1.50 -14.83
CA THR A 152 13.34 0.43 -14.26
C THR A 152 12.59 -0.89 -14.42
N ARG A 153 13.11 -1.80 -15.23
CA ARG A 153 12.61 -3.17 -15.30
C ARG A 153 12.79 -3.78 -13.91
N ALA A 154 11.68 -4.05 -13.24
CA ALA A 154 11.71 -4.89 -12.06
C ALA A 154 12.10 -6.30 -12.52
N GLN A 155 13.39 -6.58 -12.56
CA GLN A 155 13.85 -7.97 -12.66
C GLN A 155 13.49 -8.60 -11.32
N ALA A 156 12.57 -9.56 -11.35
CA ALA A 156 12.08 -10.27 -10.17
C ALA A 156 13.20 -10.99 -9.39
N ARG A 157 14.40 -11.06 -9.97
CA ARG A 157 15.60 -11.71 -9.42
C ARG A 157 16.63 -10.77 -8.79
N MET A 158 16.43 -9.45 -8.82
CA MET A 158 17.40 -8.51 -8.22
C MET A 158 17.29 -8.51 -6.70
N GLY A 159 18.42 -8.63 -6.03
CA GLY A 159 18.54 -8.45 -4.58
C GLY A 159 18.18 -7.03 -4.12
N GLY A 160 17.93 -6.84 -2.82
CA GLY A 160 17.50 -5.56 -2.28
C GLY A 160 18.50 -4.40 -2.54
N ALA A 161 19.81 -4.67 -2.52
CA ALA A 161 20.86 -3.68 -2.77
C ALA A 161 20.88 -3.24 -4.25
N GLU A 162 20.86 -4.19 -5.19
CA GLU A 162 20.80 -3.91 -6.63
C GLU A 162 19.53 -3.15 -7.01
N ARG A 163 18.39 -3.50 -6.37
CA ARG A 163 17.13 -2.81 -6.58
C ARG A 163 17.17 -1.37 -6.08
N ARG A 164 17.83 -1.09 -4.94
CA ARG A 164 18.07 0.28 -4.45
C ARG A 164 18.90 1.09 -5.43
N LEU A 165 19.99 0.52 -5.94
CA LEU A 165 20.87 1.18 -6.92
C LEU A 165 20.13 1.52 -8.22
N ALA A 166 19.33 0.59 -8.75
CA ALA A 166 18.53 0.78 -9.97
C ALA A 166 17.44 1.85 -9.82
N LEU A 167 17.02 2.17 -8.59
CA LEU A 167 15.96 3.14 -8.31
C LEU A 167 16.51 4.53 -7.95
N ARG A 168 17.81 4.71 -7.80
CA ARG A 168 18.44 5.94 -7.28
C ARG A 168 18.02 7.21 -8.02
N ASP A 169 17.84 7.14 -9.36
CA ASP A 169 17.43 8.27 -10.19
C ASP A 169 16.08 8.03 -10.90
N ALA A 170 15.30 7.10 -10.37
CA ALA A 170 14.04 6.72 -10.99
C ALA A 170 12.90 7.71 -10.69
N PHE A 171 13.07 8.57 -9.69
CA PHE A 171 12.05 9.51 -9.25
C PHE A 171 12.62 10.92 -9.13
N VAL A 172 11.75 11.92 -9.36
CA VAL A 172 12.02 13.35 -9.12
C VAL A 172 10.81 13.98 -8.46
N ALA A 173 11.05 15.00 -7.61
CA ALA A 173 9.99 15.82 -7.07
C ALA A 173 9.40 16.70 -8.19
N THR A 174 8.10 16.94 -8.11
CA THR A 174 7.36 17.82 -9.05
C THR A 174 7.07 19.20 -8.45
N SER A 175 7.10 19.30 -7.13
CA SER A 175 6.93 20.52 -6.34
C SER A 175 7.46 20.30 -4.93
N ASP A 176 7.65 21.38 -4.19
CA ASP A 176 8.04 21.31 -2.78
C ASP A 176 6.91 20.67 -1.95
N PRO A 177 7.20 19.61 -1.19
CA PRO A 177 6.22 19.00 -0.30
C PRO A 177 6.01 19.87 0.94
N PRO A 178 4.79 19.96 1.49
CA PRO A 178 4.58 20.50 2.81
C PRO A 178 5.09 19.50 3.87
N GLY A 179 5.61 19.98 4.97
CA GLY A 179 6.06 19.29 6.18
C GLY A 179 6.01 17.75 6.19
N ARG A 180 4.87 17.19 6.61
CA ARG A 180 4.68 15.76 6.86
C ARG A 180 3.89 15.10 5.74
N VAL A 181 4.52 14.14 5.08
CA VAL A 181 3.99 13.48 3.89
C VAL A 181 3.65 12.02 4.19
N ILE A 182 2.46 11.55 3.80
CA ILE A 182 2.14 10.13 3.68
C ILE A 182 2.32 9.71 2.22
N LEU A 183 3.26 8.80 1.99
CA LEU A 183 3.53 8.18 0.70
C LEU A 183 2.74 6.87 0.57
N VAL A 184 1.83 6.79 -0.39
CA VAL A 184 0.97 5.61 -0.62
C VAL A 184 1.52 4.74 -1.75
N ASP A 185 1.48 3.41 -1.55
CA ASP A 185 1.76 2.40 -2.59
C ASP A 185 0.82 1.18 -2.40
N ASP A 186 0.80 0.26 -3.36
CA ASP A 186 -0.01 -0.96 -3.27
C ASP A 186 0.60 -2.00 -2.32
N VAL A 187 1.90 -2.25 -2.43
CA VAL A 187 2.59 -3.30 -1.67
C VAL A 187 3.99 -2.88 -1.23
N LEU A 188 4.25 -2.99 0.05
CA LEU A 188 5.60 -2.84 0.61
C LEU A 188 6.30 -4.21 0.61
N THR A 189 7.31 -4.38 -0.24
CA THR A 189 8.16 -5.58 -0.28
C THR A 189 9.49 -5.32 0.44
N THR A 190 10.54 -5.03 -0.29
CA THR A 190 11.87 -4.67 0.27
C THR A 190 11.96 -3.21 0.74
N GLY A 191 10.94 -2.40 0.50
CA GLY A 191 10.95 -0.97 0.79
C GLY A 191 11.83 -0.11 -0.15
N ALA A 192 12.53 -0.72 -1.11
CA ALA A 192 13.47 0.01 -1.98
C ALA A 192 12.82 1.14 -2.78
N THR A 193 11.59 0.94 -3.26
CA THR A 193 10.84 1.98 -3.98
C THR A 193 10.41 3.11 -3.04
N ALA A 194 9.88 2.76 -1.87
CA ALA A 194 9.50 3.73 -0.86
C ALA A 194 10.69 4.56 -0.40
N ALA A 195 11.85 3.90 -0.14
CA ALA A 195 13.09 4.56 0.22
C ALA A 195 13.55 5.58 -0.83
N ALA A 196 13.57 5.19 -2.12
CA ALA A 196 13.96 6.08 -3.20
C ALA A 196 13.00 7.29 -3.33
N CYS A 197 11.70 7.08 -3.15
CA CYS A 197 10.71 8.17 -3.12
C CYS A 197 10.89 9.06 -1.89
N GLY A 198 11.10 8.46 -0.70
CA GLY A 198 11.35 9.18 0.54
C GLY A 198 12.58 10.07 0.47
N GLU A 199 13.69 9.58 -0.07
CA GLU A 199 14.90 10.37 -0.30
C GLU A 199 14.67 11.58 -1.20
N VAL A 200 13.83 11.42 -2.25
CA VAL A 200 13.48 12.51 -3.15
C VAL A 200 12.61 13.54 -2.43
N LEU A 201 11.60 13.13 -1.67
CA LEU A 201 10.72 14.01 -0.92
C LEU A 201 11.48 14.77 0.17
N THR A 202 12.34 14.10 0.93
CA THR A 202 13.17 14.74 1.97
C THR A 202 14.13 15.76 1.37
N ARG A 203 14.79 15.43 0.24
CA ARG A 203 15.64 16.40 -0.47
C ARG A 203 14.86 17.60 -1.02
N ALA A 204 13.59 17.43 -1.33
CA ALA A 204 12.70 18.49 -1.79
C ALA A 204 12.08 19.31 -0.63
N GLY A 205 12.40 19.00 0.63
CA GLY A 205 11.97 19.79 1.79
C GLY A 205 10.92 19.13 2.69
N ALA A 206 10.54 17.87 2.48
CA ALA A 206 9.66 17.17 3.43
C ALA A 206 10.38 16.98 4.78
N GLU A 207 9.72 17.39 5.87
CA GLU A 207 10.23 17.21 7.24
C GLU A 207 10.15 15.74 7.66
N ARG A 208 9.10 15.05 7.26
CA ARG A 208 8.83 13.66 7.58
C ARG A 208 8.12 12.96 6.44
N VAL A 209 8.55 11.75 6.12
CA VAL A 209 7.88 10.89 5.13
C VAL A 209 7.50 9.57 5.78
N SER A 210 6.21 9.30 5.87
CA SER A 210 5.67 8.01 6.31
C SER A 210 5.11 7.23 5.13
N VAL A 211 5.13 5.90 5.20
CA VAL A 211 4.67 5.02 4.12
C VAL A 211 3.40 4.29 4.55
N LEU A 212 2.39 4.32 3.69
CA LEU A 212 1.15 3.60 3.87
C LEU A 212 0.90 2.71 2.65
N THR A 213 0.79 1.40 2.86
CA THR A 213 0.52 0.45 1.77
C THR A 213 -0.66 -0.46 2.10
N ALA A 214 -1.31 -1.01 1.08
CA ALA A 214 -2.41 -1.94 1.30
C ALA A 214 -1.94 -3.27 1.89
N ALA A 215 -0.74 -3.71 1.49
CA ALA A 215 -0.19 -4.96 2.00
C ALA A 215 1.33 -4.90 2.16
N ARG A 216 1.85 -5.75 3.06
CA ARG A 216 3.29 -5.92 3.27
C ARG A 216 3.70 -7.36 3.01
N SER A 217 4.80 -7.54 2.28
CA SER A 217 5.49 -8.83 2.14
C SER A 217 6.52 -8.99 3.26
N LEU A 218 6.45 -10.07 3.99
CA LEU A 218 7.44 -10.43 5.00
C LEU A 218 8.45 -11.40 4.36
N GLY A 219 9.73 -11.06 4.37
CA GLY A 219 10.81 -11.83 3.72
C GLY A 219 11.21 -13.12 4.43
N GLY A 220 10.39 -13.65 5.35
CA GLY A 220 10.64 -14.86 6.13
C GLY A 220 9.37 -15.38 6.78
N PRO A 221 9.44 -16.48 7.56
CA PRO A 221 8.28 -17.04 8.23
C PRO A 221 7.63 -15.99 9.15
N VAL A 222 6.32 -15.88 9.02
CA VAL A 222 5.50 -14.99 9.87
C VAL A 222 5.43 -15.63 11.25
N PRO A 223 5.75 -14.91 12.35
CA PRO A 223 5.47 -15.40 13.68
C PRO A 223 3.97 -15.75 13.81
N VAL A 224 3.65 -16.89 14.41
CA VAL A 224 2.35 -17.56 14.41
C VAL A 224 1.16 -16.74 15.00
N ARG A 225 1.37 -15.54 15.49
CA ARG A 225 0.35 -14.70 16.14
C ARG A 225 -0.40 -13.71 15.23
N CYS A 226 -0.27 -13.79 13.91
CA CYS A 226 -1.07 -12.95 12.99
C CYS A 226 -2.50 -13.45 12.77
N GLN A 227 -3.04 -14.28 13.63
CA GLN A 227 -4.45 -14.70 13.66
C GLN A 227 -5.21 -13.89 14.72
N GLY A 228 -5.33 -12.59 14.47
CA GLY A 228 -6.27 -11.73 15.19
C GLY A 228 -7.71 -11.94 14.68
N PRO A 229 -8.73 -11.51 15.45
CA PRO A 229 -10.13 -11.63 15.06
C PRO A 229 -10.36 -10.94 13.71
N SER A 230 -11.15 -11.57 12.86
CA SER A 230 -11.51 -11.11 11.52
C SER A 230 -11.85 -9.61 11.50
N VAL A 231 -10.96 -8.79 10.98
CA VAL A 231 -11.31 -7.41 10.61
C VAL A 231 -12.36 -7.54 9.50
N ARG A 232 -13.60 -7.21 9.84
CA ARG A 232 -14.66 -7.14 8.84
C ARG A 232 -14.23 -6.09 7.83
N VAL A 233 -13.89 -6.51 6.63
CA VAL A 233 -13.74 -5.64 5.48
C VAL A 233 -15.12 -5.05 5.25
N GLY A 234 -15.37 -3.86 5.82
CA GLY A 234 -16.69 -3.26 5.89
C GLY A 234 -17.26 -3.01 4.51
N THR A 235 -18.52 -3.36 4.34
CA THR A 235 -19.37 -2.79 3.29
C THR A 235 -19.31 -1.26 3.37
N PRO A 236 -19.24 -0.52 2.24
CA PRO A 236 -19.23 0.93 2.25
C PRO A 236 -20.60 1.44 2.74
N GLY A 237 -20.69 1.80 3.99
CA GLY A 237 -21.89 2.32 4.62
C GLY A 237 -21.51 2.93 5.99
N THR A 238 -21.46 4.26 6.02
CA THR A 238 -21.60 5.13 7.20
C THR A 238 -20.74 4.80 8.42
N ALA A 239 -19.51 5.30 8.44
CA ALA A 239 -18.87 5.66 9.69
C ALA A 239 -18.24 7.05 9.56
N ARG A 240 -18.94 8.07 10.04
CA ARG A 240 -18.28 9.32 10.45
C ARG A 240 -17.45 8.98 11.67
N VAL A 241 -16.18 9.24 11.61
CA VAL A 241 -15.28 9.21 12.77
C VAL A 241 -15.61 10.44 13.61
N PRO A 242 -15.76 10.34 14.95
CA PRO A 242 -16.00 11.45 15.85
C PRO A 242 -14.87 12.46 15.89
#